data_3d66906b84261936302ec3731c0493b9
#
_entry.id   3d66906b84261936302ec3731c0493b9
#
_cell.length_a   1.000
_cell.length_b   1.000
_cell.length_c   1.000
_cell.angle_alpha   90.00
_cell.angle_beta   90.00
_cell.angle_gamma   90.00
#
_symmetry.space_group_name_H-M   'P 1'
#
loop_
_entity.id
_entity.type
_entity.pdbx_description
1 polymer ?
#
loop_
_entity_poly.entity_id
_entity_poly.type
_entity_poly.pdbx_seq_one_letter_code
_entity_poly.pdbx_strand_id
1 'polypeptide(L)'
;MAGSTHTVTNQPPPLLGHDVYGTDQALVAAVERHLDPELLDEARGELSALGRAAGSAQLQEWAVQANENPPRLRTHDRYGHRIDEVDFHPAWHRLLGKGVGAGLTAAWTRPGGHVRRAAGFLVWTQVEAGNGCPLSMTHAAVPALRTDPELAAEWVPRLTSTIYERELRPAGQKAGALFGMGMTEKQGGSDVRANTTSARPLAEAGTYVLTGHKWFCSAPMSDGFLVLAQAPEGLTCFLVPRVLEDGTRNRFLLQRLKEKLGNRSNASAEVEFDGTWARRVGEEGRGVRTIIDMVAATRLDCVLGSAGLMRAAVAQAVHHCAYREAFGGRLLDQPLMRNVLADLALESEAATVLGLRLAAACDDGGEQERALLRIAVPAAKYWVTKRCTPVVVEAAECLGGNGYVEESGMPRLVRESPLNSVWEGAGNVQALDVLRALRREPQALNAFLQEVGRARGADHRLDAAIKDLLTELADLDGAQARARRIAERFALVLQGSLLVRFAPPEVADAFCASRLGGDGGGAFGTLPHTLDLRALVERARPLA
;
A
#
# COMPACT_ATOMS: atom_id res chain seq x y z
N MET A 1 -40.96 25.74 9.80
CA MET A 1 -39.61 25.23 10.20
C MET A 1 -39.71 24.88 11.68
N ALA A 2 -39.41 23.62 12.03
CA ALA A 2 -39.27 23.30 13.45
C ALA A 2 -38.07 24.08 13.97
N GLY A 3 -38.26 24.93 14.98
CA GLY A 3 -37.19 25.70 15.59
C GLY A 3 -36.14 24.80 16.21
N SER A 4 -34.85 25.05 16.01
CA SER A 4 -33.82 24.38 16.76
C SER A 4 -33.88 24.81 18.22
N THR A 5 -33.66 23.87 19.15
CA THR A 5 -33.66 24.15 20.59
C THR A 5 -32.41 24.94 21.04
N HIS A 6 -31.40 25.06 20.17
CA HIS A 6 -30.10 25.65 20.47
C HIS A 6 -29.43 26.19 19.18
N THR A 7 -28.41 26.98 19.35
CA THR A 7 -27.50 27.39 18.27
C THR A 7 -26.31 26.42 18.23
N VAL A 8 -26.02 25.88 17.03
CA VAL A 8 -24.84 25.03 16.83
C VAL A 8 -23.57 25.87 16.81
N THR A 9 -22.66 25.60 17.70
CA THR A 9 -21.35 26.28 17.82
C THR A 9 -20.23 25.29 18.00
N ASN A 10 -18.98 25.74 17.85
CA ASN A 10 -17.77 24.94 18.16
C ASN A 10 -17.71 23.59 17.39
N GLN A 11 -18.19 23.56 16.15
CA GLN A 11 -18.06 22.41 15.26
C GLN A 11 -17.00 22.71 14.20
N PRO A 12 -15.95 21.88 14.10
CA PRO A 12 -14.95 22.00 13.03
C PRO A 12 -15.61 21.86 11.64
N PRO A 13 -15.23 22.67 10.66
CA PRO A 13 -15.68 22.46 9.29
C PRO A 13 -15.10 21.15 8.73
N PRO A 14 -15.74 20.51 7.74
CA PRO A 14 -15.15 19.35 7.08
C PRO A 14 -13.84 19.73 6.38
N LEU A 15 -12.85 18.86 6.41
CA LEU A 15 -11.58 19.03 5.68
C LEU A 15 -11.79 18.67 4.20
N LEU A 16 -12.16 19.65 3.41
CA LEU A 16 -12.46 19.52 1.98
C LEU A 16 -11.83 20.67 1.18
N GLY A 17 -11.67 20.49 -0.13
CA GLY A 17 -11.26 21.54 -1.06
C GLY A 17 -9.77 21.90 -0.99
N HIS A 18 -8.93 21.07 -0.38
CA HIS A 18 -7.48 21.28 -0.29
C HIS A 18 -6.70 20.40 -1.25
N ASP A 19 -5.47 20.78 -1.53
CA ASP A 19 -4.53 19.96 -2.30
C ASP A 19 -3.84 18.97 -1.35
N VAL A 20 -4.30 17.71 -1.34
CA VAL A 20 -3.78 16.62 -0.48
C VAL A 20 -2.28 16.39 -0.69
N TYR A 21 -1.77 16.58 -1.91
CA TYR A 21 -0.34 16.52 -2.20
C TYR A 21 0.38 17.78 -1.74
N GLY A 22 -0.08 18.96 -2.22
CA GLY A 22 0.63 20.22 -2.02
C GLY A 22 0.67 20.69 -0.57
N THR A 23 -0.26 20.22 0.28
CA THR A 23 -0.26 20.50 1.73
C THR A 23 0.49 19.47 2.58
N ASP A 24 0.99 18.39 1.98
CA ASP A 24 1.86 17.41 2.64
C ASP A 24 3.34 17.75 2.43
N GLN A 25 3.90 18.56 3.33
CA GLN A 25 5.28 19.02 3.22
C GLN A 25 6.31 17.87 3.19
N ALA A 26 6.05 16.77 3.90
CA ALA A 26 6.92 15.61 3.90
C ALA A 26 6.92 14.89 2.55
N LEU A 27 5.73 14.73 1.96
CA LEU A 27 5.57 14.10 0.64
C LEU A 27 6.17 14.95 -0.48
N VAL A 28 5.89 16.28 -0.47
CA VAL A 28 6.46 17.22 -1.45
C VAL A 28 7.98 17.18 -1.40
N ALA A 29 8.58 17.32 -0.21
CA ALA A 29 10.03 17.30 -0.04
C ALA A 29 10.66 15.95 -0.46
N ALA A 30 9.95 14.82 -0.23
CA ALA A 30 10.42 13.51 -0.65
C ALA A 30 10.39 13.34 -2.18
N VAL A 31 9.35 13.82 -2.85
CA VAL A 31 9.27 13.82 -4.32
C VAL A 31 10.37 14.68 -4.94
N GLU A 32 10.56 15.91 -4.43
CA GLU A 32 11.61 16.84 -4.91
C GLU A 32 13.01 16.28 -4.77
N ARG A 33 13.25 15.49 -3.74
CA ARG A 33 14.53 14.85 -3.49
C ARG A 33 14.86 13.73 -4.45
N HIS A 34 13.84 12.96 -4.83
CA HIS A 34 14.03 11.70 -5.54
C HIS A 34 13.77 11.78 -7.04
N LEU A 35 13.30 12.92 -7.53
CA LEU A 35 13.17 13.16 -8.97
C LEU A 35 14.27 14.09 -9.48
N ASP A 36 14.70 13.83 -10.70
CA ASP A 36 15.59 14.72 -11.40
C ASP A 36 14.95 16.10 -11.57
N PRO A 37 15.72 17.20 -11.48
CA PRO A 37 15.19 18.57 -11.58
C PRO A 37 14.34 18.81 -12.84
N GLU A 38 14.69 18.18 -13.96
CA GLU A 38 13.98 18.30 -15.23
C GLU A 38 12.55 17.69 -15.20
N LEU A 39 12.31 16.76 -14.28
CA LEU A 39 11.03 16.06 -14.12
C LEU A 39 10.11 16.73 -13.09
N LEU A 40 10.64 17.65 -12.26
CA LEU A 40 9.94 18.16 -11.10
C LEU A 40 8.69 18.97 -11.43
N ASP A 41 8.76 19.87 -12.42
CA ASP A 41 7.64 20.76 -12.73
C ASP A 41 6.44 19.99 -13.26
N GLU A 42 6.68 19.01 -14.14
CA GLU A 42 5.62 18.13 -14.64
C GLU A 42 5.04 17.28 -13.50
N ALA A 43 5.90 16.67 -12.67
CA ALA A 43 5.47 15.84 -11.56
C ALA A 43 4.65 16.62 -10.52
N ARG A 44 5.08 17.83 -10.17
CA ARG A 44 4.32 18.73 -9.27
C ARG A 44 2.96 19.07 -9.86
N GLY A 45 2.89 19.39 -11.15
CA GLY A 45 1.64 19.67 -11.84
C GLY A 45 0.66 18.51 -11.78
N GLU A 46 1.11 17.30 -12.12
CA GLU A 46 0.32 16.07 -12.08
C GLU A 46 -0.14 15.71 -10.66
N LEU A 47 0.79 15.69 -9.70
CA LEU A 47 0.51 15.32 -8.32
C LEU A 47 -0.39 16.32 -7.61
N SER A 48 -0.22 17.62 -7.87
CA SER A 48 -1.08 18.67 -7.33
C SER A 48 -2.49 18.61 -7.95
N ALA A 49 -2.61 18.30 -9.23
CA ALA A 49 -3.92 18.06 -9.86
C ALA A 49 -4.63 16.85 -9.23
N LEU A 50 -3.90 15.77 -8.99
CA LEU A 50 -4.42 14.59 -8.28
C LEU A 50 -4.78 14.93 -6.83
N GLY A 51 -3.93 15.70 -6.14
CA GLY A 51 -4.15 16.15 -4.75
C GLY A 51 -5.40 17.01 -4.61
N ARG A 52 -5.62 17.98 -5.50
CA ARG A 52 -6.85 18.79 -5.53
C ARG A 52 -8.09 17.94 -5.83
N ALA A 53 -7.98 16.98 -6.74
CA ALA A 53 -9.07 16.05 -7.00
C ALA A 53 -9.37 15.22 -5.74
N ALA A 54 -8.34 14.66 -5.10
CA ALA A 54 -8.46 13.85 -3.89
C ALA A 54 -9.11 14.61 -2.72
N GLY A 55 -8.77 15.89 -2.53
CA GLY A 55 -9.38 16.76 -1.50
C GLY A 55 -10.76 17.29 -1.85
N SER A 56 -11.27 17.04 -3.06
CA SER A 56 -12.57 17.58 -3.48
C SER A 56 -13.74 16.87 -2.78
N ALA A 57 -14.80 17.62 -2.49
CA ALA A 57 -16.03 17.07 -1.92
C ALA A 57 -16.61 15.95 -2.78
N GLN A 58 -16.52 16.07 -4.11
CA GLN A 58 -17.07 15.09 -5.04
C GLN A 58 -16.37 13.71 -4.92
N LEU A 59 -15.03 13.67 -4.85
CA LEU A 59 -14.32 12.39 -4.76
C LEU A 59 -14.49 11.77 -3.36
N GLN A 60 -14.50 12.57 -2.32
CA GLN A 60 -14.79 12.11 -0.97
C GLN A 60 -16.20 11.51 -0.86
N GLU A 61 -17.20 12.15 -1.49
CA GLU A 61 -18.57 11.62 -1.59
C GLU A 61 -18.61 10.29 -2.36
N TRP A 62 -17.91 10.18 -3.49
CA TRP A 62 -17.83 8.90 -4.23
C TRP A 62 -17.17 7.79 -3.40
N ALA A 63 -16.19 8.13 -2.56
CA ALA A 63 -15.55 7.18 -1.68
C ALA A 63 -16.51 6.65 -0.61
N VAL A 64 -17.34 7.52 -0.02
CA VAL A 64 -18.41 7.13 0.90
C VAL A 64 -19.41 6.21 0.19
N GLN A 65 -19.92 6.62 -0.96
CA GLN A 65 -20.89 5.84 -1.74
C GLN A 65 -20.35 4.46 -2.13
N ALA A 66 -19.09 4.37 -2.55
CA ALA A 66 -18.46 3.10 -2.91
C ALA A 66 -18.31 2.17 -1.70
N ASN A 67 -17.99 2.71 -0.53
CA ASN A 67 -17.80 1.94 0.69
C ASN A 67 -19.13 1.46 1.32
N GLU A 68 -20.18 2.29 1.28
CA GLU A 68 -21.50 1.98 1.79
C GLU A 68 -22.30 1.02 0.89
N ASN A 69 -21.92 0.93 -0.39
CA ASN A 69 -22.53 0.04 -1.36
C ASN A 69 -21.51 -1.01 -1.83
N PRO A 70 -21.22 -2.04 -1.01
CA PRO A 70 -20.24 -3.07 -1.35
C PRO A 70 -20.67 -3.84 -2.60
N PRO A 71 -19.70 -4.40 -3.35
CA PRO A 71 -19.96 -5.13 -4.59
C PRO A 71 -20.84 -6.37 -4.36
N ARG A 72 -21.64 -6.72 -5.37
CA ARG A 72 -22.56 -7.86 -5.37
C ARG A 72 -22.19 -8.86 -6.45
N LEU A 73 -22.17 -10.14 -6.10
CA LEU A 73 -21.90 -11.22 -7.03
C LEU A 73 -23.17 -11.58 -7.81
N ARG A 74 -23.03 -11.69 -9.13
CA ARG A 74 -23.99 -12.32 -10.04
C ARG A 74 -23.35 -13.54 -10.68
N THR A 75 -23.69 -14.73 -10.18
CA THR A 75 -23.16 -15.98 -10.72
C THR A 75 -23.85 -16.39 -12.03
N HIS A 76 -25.15 -16.06 -12.17
CA HIS A 76 -25.97 -16.44 -13.32
C HIS A 76 -26.79 -15.27 -13.85
N ASP A 77 -27.10 -15.31 -15.13
CA ASP A 77 -28.08 -14.42 -15.76
C ASP A 77 -29.52 -14.86 -15.48
N ARG A 78 -30.48 -14.11 -16.02
CA ARG A 78 -31.93 -14.42 -15.87
C ARG A 78 -32.36 -15.73 -16.51
N TYR A 79 -31.54 -16.31 -17.37
CA TYR A 79 -31.84 -17.55 -18.09
C TYR A 79 -31.11 -18.76 -17.51
N GLY A 80 -30.33 -18.57 -16.45
CA GLY A 80 -29.55 -19.61 -15.78
C GLY A 80 -28.17 -19.87 -16.40
N HIS A 81 -27.73 -19.05 -17.35
CA HIS A 81 -26.36 -19.13 -17.86
C HIS A 81 -25.38 -18.55 -16.83
N ARG A 82 -24.28 -19.26 -16.60
CA ARG A 82 -23.25 -18.82 -15.67
C ARG A 82 -22.46 -17.67 -16.25
N ILE A 83 -22.37 -16.52 -15.54
CA ILE A 83 -21.71 -15.30 -15.99
C ILE A 83 -20.55 -14.88 -15.08
N ASP A 84 -20.58 -15.22 -13.79
CA ASP A 84 -19.55 -14.91 -12.80
C ASP A 84 -19.09 -13.43 -12.85
N GLU A 85 -20.05 -12.52 -12.75
CA GLU A 85 -19.84 -11.07 -12.75
C GLU A 85 -20.02 -10.48 -11.36
N VAL A 86 -19.39 -9.33 -11.15
CA VAL A 86 -19.52 -8.54 -9.93
C VAL A 86 -20.03 -7.15 -10.29
N ASP A 87 -21.15 -6.77 -9.70
CA ASP A 87 -21.72 -5.43 -9.81
C ASP A 87 -21.10 -4.52 -8.76
N PHE A 88 -20.45 -3.45 -9.21
CA PHE A 88 -19.94 -2.39 -8.36
C PHE A 88 -20.82 -1.15 -8.45
N HIS A 89 -20.84 -0.36 -7.38
CA HIS A 89 -21.49 0.96 -7.42
C HIS A 89 -20.80 1.87 -8.46
N PRO A 90 -21.54 2.72 -9.21
CA PRO A 90 -20.95 3.61 -10.22
C PRO A 90 -19.80 4.50 -9.69
N ALA A 91 -19.88 4.93 -8.43
CA ALA A 91 -18.83 5.70 -7.79
C ALA A 91 -17.49 4.95 -7.74
N TRP A 92 -17.52 3.63 -7.48
CA TRP A 92 -16.31 2.81 -7.49
C TRP A 92 -15.61 2.81 -8.86
N HIS A 93 -16.37 2.65 -9.94
CA HIS A 93 -15.82 2.72 -11.31
C HIS A 93 -15.24 4.08 -11.65
N ARG A 94 -15.91 5.17 -11.20
CA ARG A 94 -15.40 6.54 -11.38
C ARG A 94 -14.08 6.75 -10.66
N LEU A 95 -13.97 6.28 -9.40
CA LEU A 95 -12.73 6.35 -8.63
C LEU A 95 -11.62 5.52 -9.29
N LEU A 96 -11.88 4.27 -9.64
CA LEU A 96 -10.88 3.42 -10.30
C LEU A 96 -10.41 4.03 -11.62
N GLY A 97 -11.34 4.54 -12.44
CA GLY A 97 -11.01 5.21 -13.69
C GLY A 97 -10.16 6.46 -13.50
N LYS A 98 -10.37 7.23 -12.41
CA LYS A 98 -9.51 8.36 -12.05
C LYS A 98 -8.11 7.90 -11.62
N GLY A 99 -8.00 6.83 -10.83
CA GLY A 99 -6.70 6.28 -10.42
C GLY A 99 -5.89 5.74 -11.61
N VAL A 100 -6.52 5.00 -12.51
CA VAL A 100 -5.90 4.54 -13.78
C VAL A 100 -5.51 5.73 -14.64
N GLY A 101 -6.41 6.70 -14.83
CA GLY A 101 -6.16 7.92 -15.60
C GLY A 101 -5.03 8.79 -15.04
N ALA A 102 -4.77 8.73 -13.75
CA ALA A 102 -3.62 9.38 -13.10
C ALA A 102 -2.32 8.57 -13.22
N GLY A 103 -2.30 7.46 -13.98
CA GLY A 103 -1.11 6.65 -14.20
C GLY A 103 -0.67 5.79 -13.02
N LEU A 104 -1.57 5.49 -12.06
CA LEU A 104 -1.21 4.69 -10.88
C LEU A 104 -0.88 3.22 -11.20
N THR A 105 -1.04 2.79 -12.45
CA THR A 105 -0.59 1.48 -12.96
C THR A 105 0.62 1.59 -13.91
N ALA A 106 1.02 2.81 -14.30
CA ALA A 106 1.88 3.08 -15.45
C ALA A 106 3.33 3.51 -15.11
N ALA A 107 3.82 3.26 -13.87
CA ALA A 107 5.17 3.68 -13.46
C ALA A 107 6.29 3.19 -14.39
N TRP A 108 6.13 2.01 -14.98
CA TRP A 108 7.12 1.32 -15.81
C TRP A 108 7.42 2.00 -17.15
N THR A 109 6.70 3.05 -17.53
CA THR A 109 6.70 3.63 -18.89
C THR A 109 7.47 4.93 -19.00
N ARG A 110 7.93 5.52 -17.86
CA ARG A 110 8.59 6.83 -17.87
C ARG A 110 9.66 6.96 -16.77
N PRO A 111 10.68 7.82 -16.96
CA PRO A 111 11.66 8.13 -15.93
C PRO A 111 11.00 8.69 -14.66
N GLY A 112 11.52 8.30 -13.49
CA GLY A 112 10.96 8.72 -12.20
C GLY A 112 9.52 8.23 -11.96
N GLY A 113 9.09 7.22 -12.72
CA GLY A 113 7.72 6.76 -12.71
C GLY A 113 7.30 6.11 -11.40
N HIS A 114 8.21 5.41 -10.73
CA HIS A 114 7.92 4.78 -9.43
C HIS A 114 7.78 5.81 -8.31
N VAL A 115 8.60 6.86 -8.28
CA VAL A 115 8.46 7.97 -7.30
C VAL A 115 7.14 8.72 -7.52
N ARG A 116 6.83 9.10 -8.79
CA ARG A 116 5.56 9.77 -9.13
C ARG A 116 4.36 8.92 -8.74
N ARG A 117 4.40 7.63 -9.09
CA ARG A 117 3.33 6.69 -8.74
C ARG A 117 3.20 6.50 -7.23
N ALA A 118 4.31 6.36 -6.51
CA ALA A 118 4.29 6.19 -5.06
C ALA A 118 3.62 7.37 -4.36
N ALA A 119 3.98 8.60 -4.74
CA ALA A 119 3.34 9.81 -4.25
C ALA A 119 1.85 9.84 -4.61
N GLY A 120 1.51 9.55 -5.87
CA GLY A 120 0.12 9.47 -6.33
C GLY A 120 -0.69 8.39 -5.61
N PHE A 121 -0.11 7.21 -5.34
CA PHE A 121 -0.75 6.11 -4.62
C PHE A 121 -1.01 6.46 -3.15
N LEU A 122 -0.06 7.14 -2.50
CA LEU A 122 -0.22 7.66 -1.15
C LEU A 122 -1.36 8.69 -1.07
N VAL A 123 -1.42 9.62 -2.02
CA VAL A 123 -2.52 10.60 -2.15
C VAL A 123 -3.85 9.88 -2.40
N TRP A 124 -3.87 8.90 -3.31
CA TRP A 124 -5.10 8.19 -3.69
C TRP A 124 -5.68 7.33 -2.57
N THR A 125 -4.83 6.72 -1.77
CA THR A 125 -5.24 5.94 -0.59
C THR A 125 -6.03 6.79 0.42
N GLN A 126 -5.79 8.10 0.49
CA GLN A 126 -6.52 9.03 1.36
C GLN A 126 -7.96 9.28 0.87
N VAL A 127 -8.25 8.97 -0.38
CA VAL A 127 -9.64 9.03 -0.92
C VAL A 127 -10.37 7.72 -0.62
N GLU A 128 -9.85 6.61 -1.18
CA GLU A 128 -10.52 5.31 -1.11
C GLU A 128 -9.50 4.16 -1.25
N ALA A 129 -9.27 3.44 -0.16
CA ALA A 129 -8.24 2.40 -0.10
C ALA A 129 -8.60 1.13 -0.88
N GLY A 130 -9.88 0.84 -1.12
CA GLY A 130 -10.32 -0.36 -1.83
C GLY A 130 -9.90 -0.38 -3.31
N ASN A 131 -9.86 0.78 -3.96
CA ASN A 131 -9.32 0.90 -5.32
C ASN A 131 -7.81 0.64 -5.39
N GLY A 132 -7.08 0.82 -4.29
CA GLY A 132 -5.65 0.56 -4.21
C GLY A 132 -5.28 -0.87 -4.59
N CYS A 133 -6.13 -1.85 -4.25
CA CYS A 133 -5.87 -3.26 -4.54
C CYS A 133 -5.76 -3.59 -6.04
N PRO A 134 -6.76 -3.31 -6.91
CA PRO A 134 -6.63 -3.55 -8.35
C PRO A 134 -5.53 -2.70 -9.01
N LEU A 135 -5.30 -1.46 -8.56
CA LEU A 135 -4.22 -0.62 -9.04
C LEU A 135 -2.84 -1.23 -8.70
N SER A 136 -2.67 -1.72 -7.47
CA SER A 136 -1.45 -2.35 -7.00
C SER A 136 -1.14 -3.65 -7.76
N MET A 137 -2.11 -4.57 -7.85
CA MET A 137 -1.91 -5.84 -8.55
C MET A 137 -1.61 -5.63 -10.03
N THR A 138 -2.30 -4.70 -10.69
CA THR A 138 -2.06 -4.37 -12.11
C THR A 138 -0.65 -3.83 -12.33
N HIS A 139 -0.21 -2.87 -11.51
CA HIS A 139 1.15 -2.36 -11.54
C HIS A 139 2.19 -3.45 -11.28
N ALA A 140 1.96 -4.26 -10.26
CA ALA A 140 2.91 -5.25 -9.79
C ALA A 140 3.04 -6.48 -10.72
N ALA A 141 2.07 -6.75 -11.60
CA ALA A 141 2.13 -7.87 -12.54
C ALA A 141 3.20 -7.70 -13.64
N VAL A 142 3.58 -6.47 -13.96
CA VAL A 142 4.49 -6.16 -15.06
C VAL A 142 5.83 -6.91 -15.00
N PRO A 143 6.59 -6.90 -13.88
CA PRO A 143 7.86 -7.62 -13.82
C PRO A 143 7.70 -9.14 -14.00
N ALA A 144 6.64 -9.75 -13.49
CA ALA A 144 6.39 -11.18 -13.69
C ALA A 144 6.11 -11.50 -15.17
N LEU A 145 5.31 -10.69 -15.84
CA LEU A 145 5.01 -10.86 -17.27
C LEU A 145 6.24 -10.64 -18.17
N ARG A 146 7.16 -9.75 -17.78
CA ARG A 146 8.41 -9.51 -18.51
C ARG A 146 9.36 -10.71 -18.55
N THR A 147 9.12 -11.74 -17.75
CA THR A 147 9.86 -13.01 -17.84
C THR A 147 9.48 -13.82 -19.09
N ASP A 148 8.37 -13.50 -19.76
CA ASP A 148 7.89 -14.07 -21.02
C ASP A 148 7.67 -12.93 -22.03
N PRO A 149 8.54 -12.79 -23.06
CA PRO A 149 8.47 -11.66 -24.00
C PRO A 149 7.15 -11.58 -24.80
N GLU A 150 6.53 -12.71 -25.13
CA GLU A 150 5.27 -12.73 -25.87
C GLU A 150 4.12 -12.23 -24.99
N LEU A 151 4.01 -12.74 -23.77
CA LEU A 151 3.02 -12.26 -22.80
C LEU A 151 3.24 -10.79 -22.44
N ALA A 152 4.50 -10.38 -22.31
CA ALA A 152 4.83 -8.98 -22.05
C ALA A 152 4.36 -8.07 -23.20
N ALA A 153 4.62 -8.45 -24.45
CA ALA A 153 4.19 -7.67 -25.63
C ALA A 153 2.67 -7.56 -25.72
N GLU A 154 1.95 -8.60 -25.33
CA GLU A 154 0.49 -8.62 -25.33
C GLU A 154 -0.11 -7.77 -24.18
N TRP A 155 0.35 -7.98 -22.95
CA TRP A 155 -0.33 -7.48 -21.76
C TRP A 155 0.22 -6.16 -21.21
N VAL A 156 1.55 -5.97 -21.21
CA VAL A 156 2.16 -4.81 -20.55
C VAL A 156 1.65 -3.47 -21.10
N PRO A 157 1.47 -3.25 -22.42
CA PRO A 157 0.91 -2.00 -22.93
C PRO A 157 -0.48 -1.70 -22.38
N ARG A 158 -1.30 -2.73 -22.14
CA ARG A 158 -2.66 -2.59 -21.61
C ARG A 158 -2.67 -2.34 -20.10
N LEU A 159 -1.77 -2.99 -19.34
CA LEU A 159 -1.65 -2.80 -17.90
C LEU A 159 -1.08 -1.42 -17.54
N THR A 160 -0.26 -0.85 -18.41
CA THR A 160 0.33 0.48 -18.23
C THR A 160 -0.46 1.58 -18.93
N SER A 161 -1.62 1.26 -19.49
CA SER A 161 -2.54 2.23 -20.08
C SER A 161 -3.18 3.12 -19.02
N THR A 162 -3.47 4.36 -19.39
CA THR A 162 -4.24 5.32 -18.58
C THR A 162 -5.75 5.26 -18.90
N ILE A 163 -6.19 4.28 -19.67
CA ILE A 163 -7.58 4.07 -20.04
C ILE A 163 -8.17 2.94 -19.19
N TYR A 164 -9.28 3.22 -18.53
CA TYR A 164 -10.04 2.22 -17.77
C TYR A 164 -11.25 1.75 -18.55
N GLU A 165 -11.32 0.45 -18.83
CA GLU A 165 -12.45 -0.20 -19.50
C GLU A 165 -12.98 -1.33 -18.59
N ARG A 166 -14.24 -1.20 -18.17
CA ARG A 166 -14.87 -2.10 -17.18
C ARG A 166 -15.39 -3.41 -17.76
N GLU A 167 -15.67 -3.44 -19.06
CA GLU A 167 -16.31 -4.57 -19.72
C GLU A 167 -15.38 -5.79 -19.77
N LEU A 168 -15.91 -6.96 -19.44
CA LEU A 168 -15.23 -8.24 -19.61
C LEU A 168 -15.33 -8.69 -21.05
N ARG A 169 -14.24 -8.52 -21.80
CA ARG A 169 -14.06 -8.94 -23.19
C ARG A 169 -12.61 -9.38 -23.41
N PRO A 170 -12.27 -10.02 -24.54
CA PRO A 170 -10.89 -10.41 -24.83
C PRO A 170 -9.91 -9.25 -24.64
N ALA A 171 -8.80 -9.50 -23.95
CA ALA A 171 -7.82 -8.45 -23.64
C ALA A 171 -7.27 -7.79 -24.92
N GLY A 172 -7.11 -8.56 -26.00
CA GLY A 172 -6.69 -8.05 -27.30
C GLY A 172 -7.59 -6.95 -27.90
N GLN A 173 -8.83 -6.86 -27.45
CA GLN A 173 -9.83 -5.87 -27.88
C GLN A 173 -9.93 -4.66 -26.95
N LYS A 174 -9.09 -4.57 -25.90
CA LYS A 174 -9.11 -3.49 -24.91
C LYS A 174 -7.90 -2.59 -25.04
N ALA A 175 -8.11 -1.30 -24.81
CA ALA A 175 -7.04 -0.31 -24.70
C ALA A 175 -6.39 -0.33 -23.30
N GLY A 176 -7.12 -0.72 -22.26
CA GLY A 176 -6.63 -0.87 -20.90
C GLY A 176 -7.17 -2.12 -20.23
N ALA A 177 -6.33 -2.79 -19.44
CA ALA A 177 -6.68 -4.01 -18.71
C ALA A 177 -6.22 -3.95 -17.27
N LEU A 178 -6.92 -4.69 -16.40
CA LEU A 178 -6.57 -4.86 -14.99
C LEU A 178 -6.09 -6.29 -14.74
N PHE A 179 -5.19 -6.42 -13.78
CA PHE A 179 -4.67 -7.70 -13.34
C PHE A 179 -4.96 -7.97 -11.87
N GLY A 180 -5.18 -9.25 -11.57
CA GLY A 180 -5.28 -9.77 -10.23
C GLY A 180 -4.24 -10.86 -9.98
N MET A 181 -4.25 -11.42 -8.76
CA MET A 181 -3.46 -12.59 -8.42
C MET A 181 -4.25 -13.56 -7.54
N GLY A 182 -3.96 -14.85 -7.69
CA GLY A 182 -4.57 -15.93 -6.90
C GLY A 182 -3.51 -16.89 -6.38
N MET A 183 -3.08 -16.70 -5.11
CA MET A 183 -2.05 -17.55 -4.51
C MET A 183 -2.56 -18.37 -3.33
N THR A 184 -3.35 -17.76 -2.46
CA THR A 184 -3.85 -18.39 -1.23
C THR A 184 -4.93 -19.43 -1.53
N GLU A 185 -4.83 -20.59 -0.92
CA GLU A 185 -5.85 -21.65 -0.93
C GLU A 185 -6.46 -21.82 0.47
N LYS A 186 -7.51 -22.65 0.61
CA LYS A 186 -8.24 -22.83 1.90
C LYS A 186 -7.32 -23.28 3.04
N GLN A 187 -6.31 -24.10 2.75
CA GLN A 187 -5.35 -24.59 3.73
C GLN A 187 -4.29 -23.55 4.15
N GLY A 188 -4.16 -22.43 3.44
CA GLY A 188 -3.28 -21.34 3.82
C GLY A 188 -2.66 -20.58 2.64
N GLY A 189 -2.03 -19.43 2.96
CA GLY A 189 -1.36 -18.56 1.98
C GLY A 189 0.09 -18.25 2.34
N SER A 190 0.53 -18.47 3.57
CA SER A 190 1.92 -18.24 3.98
C SER A 190 2.89 -19.28 3.44
N ASP A 191 2.42 -20.51 3.26
CA ASP A 191 3.18 -21.61 2.62
C ASP A 191 2.54 -22.00 1.29
N VAL A 192 2.80 -21.19 0.26
CA VAL A 192 2.26 -21.42 -1.10
C VAL A 192 2.76 -22.72 -1.75
N ARG A 193 3.81 -23.35 -1.21
CA ARG A 193 4.30 -24.63 -1.73
C ARG A 193 3.36 -25.78 -1.40
N ALA A 194 2.54 -25.61 -0.37
CA ALA A 194 1.48 -26.54 0.01
C ALA A 194 0.20 -26.40 -0.85
N ASN A 195 0.20 -25.56 -1.87
CA ASN A 195 -0.92 -25.42 -2.79
C ASN A 195 -1.23 -26.73 -3.50
N THR A 196 -2.53 -27.03 -3.67
CA THR A 196 -3.05 -28.27 -4.26
C THR A 196 -3.73 -28.06 -5.62
N THR A 197 -3.99 -26.81 -6.02
CA THR A 197 -4.46 -26.51 -7.37
C THR A 197 -3.48 -27.10 -8.38
N SER A 198 -3.98 -27.93 -9.29
CA SER A 198 -3.17 -28.65 -10.29
C SER A 198 -3.29 -28.00 -11.67
N ALA A 199 -2.22 -28.14 -12.45
CA ALA A 199 -2.14 -27.71 -13.84
C ALA A 199 -1.76 -28.90 -14.71
N ARG A 200 -2.62 -29.26 -15.67
CA ARG A 200 -2.36 -30.32 -16.66
C ARG A 200 -2.06 -29.68 -17.99
N PRO A 201 -0.93 -30.05 -18.66
CA PRO A 201 -0.60 -29.50 -19.96
C PRO A 201 -1.61 -29.91 -21.03
N LEU A 202 -1.81 -29.03 -22.01
CA LEU A 202 -2.57 -29.24 -23.23
C LEU A 202 -1.64 -29.58 -24.42
N ALA A 203 -2.21 -29.83 -25.58
CA ALA A 203 -1.45 -30.15 -26.80
C ALA A 203 -0.59 -28.97 -27.29
N GLU A 204 -1.08 -27.76 -27.13
CA GLU A 204 -0.34 -26.53 -27.46
C GLU A 204 0.68 -26.24 -26.36
N ALA A 205 1.93 -26.04 -26.75
CA ALA A 205 3.03 -25.79 -25.83
C ALA A 205 2.78 -24.51 -24.98
N GLY A 206 3.03 -24.62 -23.68
CA GLY A 206 2.83 -23.51 -22.74
C GLY A 206 1.38 -23.28 -22.29
N THR A 207 0.42 -24.07 -22.80
CA THR A 207 -0.98 -24.00 -22.39
C THR A 207 -1.37 -25.15 -21.47
N TYR A 208 -2.25 -24.86 -20.52
CA TYR A 208 -2.66 -25.79 -19.46
C TYR A 208 -4.14 -25.66 -19.13
N VAL A 209 -4.69 -26.66 -18.47
CA VAL A 209 -5.96 -26.55 -17.76
C VAL A 209 -5.72 -26.67 -16.26
N LEU A 210 -6.33 -25.75 -15.50
CA LEU A 210 -6.27 -25.73 -14.05
C LEU A 210 -7.50 -26.43 -13.46
N THR A 211 -7.26 -27.16 -12.35
CA THR A 211 -8.30 -27.71 -11.48
C THR A 211 -7.93 -27.47 -10.03
N GLY A 212 -8.82 -26.88 -9.26
CA GLY A 212 -8.59 -26.55 -7.85
C GLY A 212 -9.33 -25.28 -7.43
N HIS A 213 -8.73 -24.51 -6.53
CA HIS A 213 -9.40 -23.31 -5.97
C HIS A 213 -8.42 -22.26 -5.48
N LYS A 214 -8.94 -21.03 -5.33
CA LYS A 214 -8.28 -19.96 -4.56
C LYS A 214 -9.25 -19.34 -3.57
N TRP A 215 -8.70 -19.00 -2.38
CA TRP A 215 -9.50 -18.59 -1.22
C TRP A 215 -9.66 -17.08 -1.09
N PHE A 216 -8.73 -16.31 -1.67
CA PHE A 216 -8.76 -14.85 -1.76
C PHE A 216 -8.30 -14.41 -3.15
N CYS A 217 -9.24 -14.21 -4.06
CA CYS A 217 -9.02 -13.53 -5.33
C CYS A 217 -9.67 -12.17 -5.26
N SER A 218 -8.87 -11.14 -4.98
CA SER A 218 -9.35 -9.76 -4.96
C SER A 218 -9.52 -9.22 -6.36
N ALA A 219 -10.44 -8.25 -6.51
CA ALA A 219 -10.78 -7.64 -7.81
C ALA A 219 -11.12 -8.69 -8.88
N PRO A 220 -12.10 -9.58 -8.67
CA PRO A 220 -12.41 -10.70 -9.57
C PRO A 220 -12.92 -10.26 -10.95
N MET A 221 -13.19 -8.96 -11.14
CA MET A 221 -13.51 -8.34 -12.43
C MET A 221 -12.26 -8.02 -13.26
N SER A 222 -11.03 -8.21 -12.74
CA SER A 222 -9.80 -8.01 -13.52
C SER A 222 -9.76 -8.91 -14.75
N ASP A 223 -9.11 -8.46 -15.82
CA ASP A 223 -9.08 -9.14 -17.13
C ASP A 223 -8.23 -10.40 -17.12
N GLY A 224 -7.18 -10.42 -16.31
CA GLY A 224 -6.28 -11.57 -16.13
C GLY A 224 -5.82 -11.72 -14.70
N PHE A 225 -5.35 -12.93 -14.37
CA PHE A 225 -4.83 -13.26 -13.05
C PHE A 225 -3.51 -14.01 -13.16
N LEU A 226 -2.54 -13.70 -12.30
CA LEU A 226 -1.40 -14.58 -12.05
C LEU A 226 -1.76 -15.55 -10.94
N VAL A 227 -1.65 -16.85 -11.24
CA VAL A 227 -2.07 -17.94 -10.35
C VAL A 227 -0.94 -18.94 -10.17
N LEU A 228 -0.72 -19.43 -8.95
CA LEU A 228 0.20 -20.54 -8.69
C LEU A 228 -0.57 -21.86 -8.70
N ALA A 229 -0.07 -22.85 -9.45
CA ALA A 229 -0.61 -24.21 -9.49
C ALA A 229 0.52 -25.25 -9.65
N GLN A 230 0.26 -26.49 -9.23
CA GLN A 230 1.18 -27.63 -9.37
C GLN A 230 1.12 -28.16 -10.80
N ALA A 231 2.19 -27.98 -11.55
CA ALA A 231 2.43 -28.58 -12.85
C ALA A 231 3.30 -29.85 -12.70
N PRO A 232 3.53 -30.64 -13.75
CA PRO A 232 4.35 -31.85 -13.65
C PRO A 232 5.75 -31.63 -13.04
N GLU A 233 6.40 -30.49 -13.33
CA GLU A 233 7.73 -30.16 -12.79
C GLU A 233 7.67 -29.33 -11.49
N GLY A 234 6.48 -29.13 -10.92
CA GLY A 234 6.27 -28.45 -9.64
C GLY A 234 5.49 -27.16 -9.73
N LEU A 235 5.54 -26.38 -8.64
CA LEU A 235 4.77 -25.16 -8.49
C LEU A 235 5.15 -24.10 -9.53
N THR A 236 4.20 -23.73 -10.39
CA THR A 236 4.40 -22.93 -11.58
C THR A 236 3.44 -21.72 -11.57
N CYS A 237 3.86 -20.62 -12.18
CA CYS A 237 3.05 -19.42 -12.36
C CYS A 237 2.28 -19.51 -13.69
N PHE A 238 1.00 -19.17 -13.65
CA PHE A 238 0.11 -19.18 -14.80
C PHE A 238 -0.64 -17.86 -14.93
N LEU A 239 -0.78 -17.40 -16.16
CA LEU A 239 -1.73 -16.38 -16.55
C LEU A 239 -3.08 -17.03 -16.84
N VAL A 240 -4.12 -16.56 -16.17
CA VAL A 240 -5.51 -17.00 -16.33
C VAL A 240 -6.34 -15.82 -16.78
N PRO A 241 -6.65 -15.69 -18.08
CA PRO A 241 -7.56 -14.65 -18.57
C PRO A 241 -9.00 -14.95 -18.17
N ARG A 242 -9.82 -13.91 -17.94
CA ARG A 242 -11.25 -14.05 -17.65
C ARG A 242 -12.07 -14.34 -18.92
N VAL A 243 -11.64 -13.83 -20.03
CA VAL A 243 -12.26 -14.06 -21.35
C VAL A 243 -11.17 -14.49 -22.31
N LEU A 244 -11.41 -15.56 -23.06
CA LEU A 244 -10.51 -16.09 -24.08
C LEU A 244 -10.59 -15.25 -25.35
N GLU A 245 -9.63 -15.43 -26.26
CA GLU A 245 -9.55 -14.64 -27.50
C GLU A 245 -10.76 -14.81 -28.42
N ASP A 246 -11.40 -15.99 -28.39
CA ASP A 246 -12.63 -16.27 -29.12
C ASP A 246 -13.90 -15.64 -28.51
N GLY A 247 -13.75 -14.90 -27.42
CA GLY A 247 -14.85 -14.29 -26.67
C GLY A 247 -15.52 -15.22 -25.65
N THR A 248 -15.09 -16.47 -25.56
CA THR A 248 -15.61 -17.41 -24.57
C THR A 248 -15.17 -17.01 -23.16
N ARG A 249 -16.08 -17.04 -22.20
CA ARG A 249 -15.74 -16.85 -20.79
C ARG A 249 -14.95 -18.04 -20.28
N ASN A 250 -13.77 -17.78 -19.71
CA ASN A 250 -12.98 -18.82 -19.09
C ASN A 250 -13.68 -19.33 -17.81
N ARG A 251 -13.44 -20.58 -17.44
CA ARG A 251 -14.06 -21.23 -16.27
C ARG A 251 -13.41 -20.76 -14.96
N PHE A 252 -13.47 -19.47 -14.71
CA PHE A 252 -13.05 -18.79 -13.46
C PHE A 252 -14.29 -18.61 -12.59
N LEU A 253 -14.61 -19.65 -11.80
CA LEU A 253 -15.91 -19.82 -11.20
C LEU A 253 -15.99 -19.13 -9.84
N LEU A 254 -16.65 -17.98 -9.77
CA LEU A 254 -16.84 -17.23 -8.52
C LEU A 254 -17.87 -17.95 -7.63
N GLN A 255 -17.48 -18.29 -6.40
CA GLN A 255 -18.36 -19.01 -5.46
C GLN A 255 -19.09 -18.03 -4.55
N ARG A 256 -18.38 -17.11 -3.92
CA ARG A 256 -18.94 -16.03 -3.11
C ARG A 256 -17.94 -14.88 -2.96
N LEU A 257 -18.43 -13.72 -2.52
CA LEU A 257 -17.59 -12.62 -2.04
C LEU A 257 -17.42 -12.69 -0.52
N LYS A 258 -16.24 -12.30 -0.05
CA LYS A 258 -15.94 -12.20 1.39
C LYS A 258 -16.64 -10.99 2.00
N GLU A 259 -17.30 -11.16 3.12
CA GLU A 259 -17.68 -10.07 3.99
C GLU A 259 -16.47 -9.67 4.85
N LYS A 260 -16.08 -8.40 4.82
CA LYS A 260 -14.79 -7.94 5.36
C LYS A 260 -14.98 -6.79 6.35
N LEU A 261 -14.01 -6.64 7.26
CA LEU A 261 -13.94 -5.51 8.20
C LEU A 261 -13.82 -4.17 7.47
N GLY A 262 -12.83 -4.06 6.59
CA GLY A 262 -12.53 -2.93 5.72
C GLY A 262 -12.38 -3.37 4.26
N ASN A 263 -11.89 -2.47 3.40
CA ASN A 263 -11.77 -2.71 1.96
C ASN A 263 -13.11 -3.16 1.34
N ARG A 264 -14.20 -2.60 1.83
CA ARG A 264 -15.57 -3.04 1.51
C ARG A 264 -15.96 -2.73 0.08
N SER A 265 -15.47 -1.65 -0.47
CA SER A 265 -15.70 -1.25 -1.85
C SER A 265 -15.05 -2.21 -2.86
N ASN A 266 -13.98 -2.91 -2.48
CA ASN A 266 -13.31 -3.90 -3.31
C ASN A 266 -13.90 -5.30 -3.08
N ALA A 267 -14.18 -6.04 -4.14
CA ALA A 267 -14.58 -7.44 -4.07
C ALA A 267 -13.38 -8.34 -3.78
N SER A 268 -13.56 -9.35 -2.93
CA SER A 268 -12.59 -10.44 -2.72
C SER A 268 -13.35 -11.76 -2.81
N ALA A 269 -13.07 -12.56 -3.83
CA ALA A 269 -13.83 -13.76 -4.18
C ALA A 269 -13.13 -15.04 -3.73
N GLU A 270 -13.94 -16.06 -3.46
CA GLU A 270 -13.54 -17.46 -3.50
C GLU A 270 -13.75 -17.95 -4.94
N VAL A 271 -12.73 -18.60 -5.50
CA VAL A 271 -12.72 -19.02 -6.90
C VAL A 271 -12.43 -20.50 -7.00
N GLU A 272 -13.13 -21.20 -7.89
CA GLU A 272 -12.83 -22.56 -8.28
C GLU A 272 -12.44 -22.63 -9.76
N PHE A 273 -11.48 -23.48 -10.05
CA PHE A 273 -11.01 -23.83 -11.38
C PHE A 273 -11.47 -25.25 -11.71
N ASP A 274 -12.18 -25.39 -12.81
CA ASP A 274 -12.67 -26.68 -13.30
C ASP A 274 -12.46 -26.77 -14.82
N GLY A 275 -11.28 -27.18 -15.22
CA GLY A 275 -10.88 -27.14 -16.62
C GLY A 275 -10.61 -25.70 -17.11
N THR A 276 -10.11 -24.84 -16.25
CA THR A 276 -9.82 -23.44 -16.54
C THR A 276 -8.59 -23.32 -17.41
N TRP A 277 -8.70 -22.70 -18.57
CA TRP A 277 -7.58 -22.48 -19.48
C TRP A 277 -6.58 -21.50 -18.87
N ALA A 278 -5.29 -21.80 -19.03
CA ALA A 278 -4.19 -20.98 -18.52
C ALA A 278 -2.97 -21.07 -19.44
N ARG A 279 -2.16 -20.00 -19.45
CA ARG A 279 -0.86 -19.95 -20.09
C ARG A 279 0.24 -19.86 -19.05
N ARG A 280 1.29 -20.66 -19.18
CA ARG A 280 2.44 -20.63 -18.29
C ARG A 280 3.19 -19.30 -18.42
N VAL A 281 3.65 -18.76 -17.29
CA VAL A 281 4.51 -17.58 -17.20
C VAL A 281 5.86 -18.01 -16.64
N GLY A 282 6.93 -17.77 -17.39
CA GLY A 282 8.27 -18.18 -17.02
C GLY A 282 8.49 -19.71 -17.12
N GLU A 283 9.40 -20.23 -16.31
CA GLU A 283 9.80 -21.66 -16.31
C GLU A 283 8.87 -22.51 -15.45
N GLU A 284 8.57 -23.73 -15.89
CA GLU A 284 7.82 -24.71 -15.09
C GLU A 284 8.62 -25.09 -13.83
N GLY A 285 7.94 -25.28 -12.71
CA GLY A 285 8.55 -25.55 -11.41
C GLY A 285 9.20 -24.33 -10.74
N ARG A 286 9.21 -23.17 -11.39
CA ARG A 286 9.84 -21.93 -10.89
C ARG A 286 8.82 -20.84 -10.50
N GLY A 287 7.56 -21.18 -10.27
CA GLY A 287 6.45 -20.22 -10.07
C GLY A 287 6.69 -19.20 -8.96
N VAL A 288 7.27 -19.61 -7.83
CA VAL A 288 7.61 -18.68 -6.75
C VAL A 288 8.65 -17.65 -7.20
N ARG A 289 9.65 -18.06 -7.99
CA ARG A 289 10.67 -17.14 -8.51
C ARG A 289 10.06 -16.13 -9.50
N THR A 290 9.14 -16.58 -10.34
CA THR A 290 8.45 -15.74 -11.31
C THR A 290 7.60 -14.67 -10.64
N ILE A 291 6.90 -15.01 -9.54
CA ILE A 291 5.93 -14.09 -8.92
C ILE A 291 6.54 -13.24 -7.80
N ILE A 292 7.79 -13.50 -7.38
CA ILE A 292 8.37 -12.83 -6.22
C ILE A 292 8.52 -11.31 -6.40
N ASP A 293 8.81 -10.86 -7.62
CA ASP A 293 8.95 -9.45 -7.93
C ASP A 293 7.59 -8.74 -7.89
N MET A 294 6.51 -9.42 -8.32
CA MET A 294 5.16 -8.93 -8.12
C MET A 294 4.84 -8.77 -6.64
N VAL A 295 5.20 -9.76 -5.82
CA VAL A 295 4.98 -9.71 -4.37
C VAL A 295 5.81 -8.61 -3.70
N ALA A 296 7.02 -8.35 -4.17
CA ALA A 296 7.86 -7.25 -3.67
C ALA A 296 7.22 -5.89 -3.95
N ALA A 297 6.68 -5.68 -5.16
CA ALA A 297 5.99 -4.45 -5.54
C ALA A 297 4.70 -4.24 -4.72
N THR A 298 3.87 -5.28 -4.54
CA THR A 298 2.66 -5.16 -3.71
C THR A 298 2.98 -4.93 -2.23
N ARG A 299 4.11 -5.43 -1.73
CA ARG A 299 4.59 -5.13 -0.37
C ARG A 299 4.98 -3.67 -0.19
N LEU A 300 5.63 -3.07 -1.19
CA LEU A 300 5.91 -1.63 -1.18
C LEU A 300 4.61 -0.84 -1.18
N ASP A 301 3.60 -1.24 -1.95
CA ASP A 301 2.29 -0.61 -1.93
C ASP A 301 1.57 -0.75 -0.58
N CYS A 302 1.81 -1.81 0.18
CA CYS A 302 1.33 -1.89 1.58
C CYS A 302 1.99 -0.83 2.47
N VAL A 303 3.27 -0.49 2.26
CA VAL A 303 3.96 0.60 2.97
C VAL A 303 3.34 1.94 2.59
N LEU A 304 3.22 2.22 1.29
CA LEU A 304 2.67 3.47 0.75
C LEU A 304 1.20 3.67 1.16
N GLY A 305 0.38 2.62 1.05
CA GLY A 305 -1.03 2.66 1.46
C GLY A 305 -1.18 2.90 2.97
N SER A 306 -0.31 2.29 3.80
CA SER A 306 -0.32 2.55 5.25
C SER A 306 0.13 3.97 5.58
N ALA A 307 1.15 4.51 4.90
CA ALA A 307 1.56 5.90 5.04
C ALA A 307 0.42 6.86 4.65
N GLY A 308 -0.30 6.56 3.54
CA GLY A 308 -1.47 7.34 3.12
C GLY A 308 -2.61 7.32 4.14
N LEU A 309 -2.93 6.15 4.73
CA LEU A 309 -3.94 6.05 5.78
C LEU A 309 -3.53 6.81 7.05
N MET A 310 -2.27 6.72 7.47
CA MET A 310 -1.75 7.52 8.59
C MET A 310 -1.85 9.00 8.28
N ARG A 311 -1.44 9.44 7.10
CA ARG A 311 -1.51 10.85 6.69
C ARG A 311 -2.94 11.37 6.69
N ALA A 312 -3.91 10.61 6.15
CA ALA A 312 -5.32 10.98 6.18
C ALA A 312 -5.83 11.17 7.63
N ALA A 313 -5.51 10.22 8.51
CA ALA A 313 -5.95 10.27 9.90
C ALA A 313 -5.31 11.45 10.66
N VAL A 314 -4.02 11.68 10.48
CA VAL A 314 -3.29 12.81 11.08
C VAL A 314 -3.83 14.14 10.57
N ALA A 315 -4.09 14.27 9.28
CA ALA A 315 -4.66 15.49 8.69
C ALA A 315 -6.03 15.82 9.30
N GLN A 316 -6.92 14.81 9.45
CA GLN A 316 -8.22 14.98 10.09
C GLN A 316 -8.08 15.38 11.57
N ALA A 317 -7.19 14.74 12.32
CA ALA A 317 -6.97 15.03 13.74
C ALA A 317 -6.43 16.46 13.95
N VAL A 318 -5.40 16.85 13.18
CA VAL A 318 -4.82 18.20 13.26
C VAL A 318 -5.84 19.26 12.84
N HIS A 319 -6.59 19.02 11.76
CA HIS A 319 -7.65 19.93 11.32
C HIS A 319 -8.73 20.08 12.39
N HIS A 320 -9.25 18.96 12.90
CA HIS A 320 -10.26 18.99 13.97
C HIS A 320 -9.80 19.81 15.17
N CYS A 321 -8.61 19.54 15.68
CA CYS A 321 -8.05 20.21 16.86
C CYS A 321 -7.71 21.68 16.64
N ALA A 322 -7.53 22.10 15.36
CA ALA A 322 -7.31 23.51 15.01
C ALA A 322 -8.57 24.37 15.14
N TYR A 323 -9.76 23.76 15.07
CA TYR A 323 -11.04 24.46 15.13
C TYR A 323 -11.85 24.17 16.40
N ARG A 324 -11.68 22.97 16.98
CA ARG A 324 -12.42 22.55 18.17
C ARG A 324 -11.84 23.21 19.42
N GLU A 325 -12.72 23.82 20.23
CA GLU A 325 -12.36 24.44 21.49
C GLU A 325 -12.86 23.63 22.70
N ALA A 326 -12.04 23.52 23.71
CA ALA A 326 -12.37 22.99 25.03
C ALA A 326 -11.42 23.58 26.07
N PHE A 327 -11.85 23.62 27.33
CA PHE A 327 -11.04 24.13 28.44
C PHE A 327 -10.49 25.55 28.21
N GLY A 328 -11.25 26.40 27.53
CA GLY A 328 -10.92 27.81 27.31
C GLY A 328 -9.99 28.09 26.12
N GLY A 329 -9.71 27.14 25.25
CA GLY A 329 -8.90 27.33 24.05
C GLY A 329 -9.06 26.21 23.03
N ARG A 330 -8.42 26.37 21.86
CA ARG A 330 -8.41 25.32 20.83
C ARG A 330 -7.67 24.11 21.34
N LEU A 331 -8.12 22.91 20.93
CA LEU A 331 -7.44 21.65 21.29
C LEU A 331 -5.99 21.64 20.80
N LEU A 332 -5.71 22.19 19.63
CA LEU A 332 -4.36 22.30 19.07
C LEU A 332 -3.40 23.07 19.99
N ASP A 333 -3.90 24.05 20.76
CA ASP A 333 -3.10 24.88 21.67
C ASP A 333 -2.88 24.23 23.05
N GLN A 334 -3.60 23.16 23.36
CA GLN A 334 -3.46 22.43 24.63
C GLN A 334 -2.17 21.58 24.63
N PRO A 335 -1.30 21.70 25.65
CA PRO A 335 0.00 21.02 25.64
C PRO A 335 -0.08 19.50 25.46
N LEU A 336 -1.03 18.82 26.13
CA LEU A 336 -1.22 17.38 25.99
C LEU A 336 -1.62 16.99 24.57
N MET A 337 -2.62 17.67 23.99
CA MET A 337 -3.07 17.39 22.64
C MET A 337 -1.96 17.65 21.61
N ARG A 338 -1.19 18.72 21.81
CA ARG A 338 -0.05 19.04 20.93
C ARG A 338 1.00 17.92 20.95
N ASN A 339 1.27 17.30 22.09
CA ASN A 339 2.19 16.18 22.18
C ASN A 339 1.66 14.97 21.39
N VAL A 340 0.38 14.62 21.55
CA VAL A 340 -0.27 13.55 20.77
C VAL A 340 -0.16 13.82 19.26
N LEU A 341 -0.58 15.00 18.80
CA LEU A 341 -0.56 15.34 17.38
C LEU A 341 0.85 15.36 16.78
N ALA A 342 1.84 15.85 17.55
CA ALA A 342 3.24 15.84 17.14
C ALA A 342 3.78 14.41 16.98
N ASP A 343 3.44 13.52 17.88
CA ASP A 343 3.86 12.12 17.86
C ASP A 343 3.25 11.34 16.68
N LEU A 344 1.95 11.60 16.40
CA LEU A 344 1.27 11.06 15.23
C LEU A 344 1.85 11.59 13.90
N ALA A 345 2.16 12.89 13.86
CA ALA A 345 2.79 13.53 12.70
C ALA A 345 4.16 12.91 12.39
N LEU A 346 4.95 12.68 13.43
CA LEU A 346 6.28 12.07 13.33
C LEU A 346 6.23 10.66 12.70
N GLU A 347 5.28 9.82 13.11
CA GLU A 347 5.08 8.48 12.53
C GLU A 347 4.68 8.55 11.05
N SER A 348 3.76 9.46 10.73
CA SER A 348 3.30 9.66 9.34
C SER A 348 4.43 10.12 8.43
N GLU A 349 5.24 11.10 8.85
CA GLU A 349 6.37 11.59 8.06
C GLU A 349 7.45 10.53 7.88
N ALA A 350 7.80 9.79 8.95
CA ALA A 350 8.78 8.71 8.88
C ALA A 350 8.36 7.59 7.91
N ALA A 351 7.06 7.26 7.86
CA ALA A 351 6.54 6.27 6.92
C ALA A 351 6.56 6.78 5.47
N THR A 352 6.21 8.05 5.25
CA THR A 352 6.22 8.69 3.93
C THR A 352 7.63 8.74 3.35
N VAL A 353 8.60 9.24 4.11
CA VAL A 353 10.00 9.36 3.67
C VAL A 353 10.60 7.99 3.34
N LEU A 354 10.32 6.98 4.17
CA LEU A 354 10.75 5.61 3.91
C LEU A 354 10.13 5.04 2.63
N GLY A 355 8.82 5.19 2.44
CA GLY A 355 8.12 4.68 1.26
C GLY A 355 8.64 5.29 -0.04
N LEU A 356 8.86 6.61 -0.07
CA LEU A 356 9.39 7.32 -1.25
C LEU A 356 10.86 6.96 -1.53
N ARG A 357 11.70 6.74 -0.50
CA ARG A 357 13.08 6.26 -0.69
C ARG A 357 13.10 4.87 -1.37
N LEU A 358 12.19 3.96 -0.95
CA LEU A 358 12.11 2.64 -1.56
C LEU A 358 11.56 2.71 -2.99
N ALA A 359 10.64 3.63 -3.28
CA ALA A 359 10.17 3.87 -4.65
C ALA A 359 11.29 4.41 -5.55
N ALA A 360 12.14 5.31 -5.04
CA ALA A 360 13.30 5.80 -5.77
C ALA A 360 14.30 4.69 -6.08
N ALA A 361 14.47 3.72 -5.18
CA ALA A 361 15.29 2.54 -5.44
C ALA A 361 14.74 1.67 -6.60
N CYS A 362 13.41 1.66 -6.79
CA CYS A 362 12.79 0.98 -7.94
C CYS A 362 13.05 1.72 -9.26
N ASP A 363 13.11 3.05 -9.25
CA ASP A 363 13.42 3.87 -10.45
C ASP A 363 14.88 3.72 -10.88
N ASP A 364 15.82 3.70 -9.93
CA ASP A 364 17.24 3.49 -10.21
C ASP A 364 17.49 2.08 -10.76
N GLY A 365 16.94 1.07 -10.13
CA GLY A 365 17.02 -0.34 -10.56
C GLY A 365 18.44 -0.91 -10.63
N GLY A 366 19.48 -0.20 -10.16
CA GLY A 366 20.86 -0.66 -10.08
C GLY A 366 21.02 -1.85 -9.10
N GLU A 367 22.16 -2.53 -9.16
CA GLU A 367 22.42 -3.71 -8.32
C GLU A 367 22.37 -3.37 -6.82
N GLN A 368 22.96 -2.23 -6.45
CA GLN A 368 22.97 -1.74 -5.08
C GLN A 368 21.56 -1.45 -4.56
N GLU A 369 20.72 -0.81 -5.37
CA GLU A 369 19.34 -0.47 -4.99
C GLU A 369 18.46 -1.74 -4.93
N ARG A 370 18.63 -2.68 -5.84
CA ARG A 370 17.94 -3.98 -5.74
C ARG A 370 18.34 -4.75 -4.48
N ALA A 371 19.63 -4.72 -4.11
CA ALA A 371 20.11 -5.33 -2.88
C ALA A 371 19.54 -4.63 -1.63
N LEU A 372 19.41 -3.30 -1.64
CA LEU A 372 18.74 -2.55 -0.58
C LEU A 372 17.26 -2.95 -0.47
N LEU A 373 16.52 -2.94 -1.58
CA LEU A 373 15.10 -3.30 -1.62
C LEU A 373 14.85 -4.70 -1.05
N ARG A 374 15.76 -5.64 -1.29
CA ARG A 374 15.64 -7.03 -0.85
C ARG A 374 15.47 -7.19 0.66
N ILE A 375 16.06 -6.33 1.47
CA ILE A 375 15.96 -6.35 2.93
C ILE A 375 15.06 -5.22 3.46
N ALA A 376 15.10 -4.06 2.83
CA ALA A 376 14.38 -2.89 3.33
C ALA A 376 12.87 -2.98 3.12
N VAL A 377 12.37 -3.57 2.00
CA VAL A 377 10.92 -3.69 1.75
C VAL A 377 10.23 -4.56 2.80
N PRO A 378 10.68 -5.80 3.12
CA PRO A 378 10.03 -6.58 4.17
C PRO A 378 10.14 -5.94 5.56
N ALA A 379 11.26 -5.28 5.90
CA ALA A 379 11.40 -4.55 7.16
C ALA A 379 10.45 -3.36 7.24
N ALA A 380 10.37 -2.54 6.18
CA ALA A 380 9.46 -1.41 6.08
C ALA A 380 7.99 -1.86 6.15
N LYS A 381 7.62 -2.89 5.38
CA LYS A 381 6.26 -3.43 5.43
C LYS A 381 5.92 -3.94 6.83
N TYR A 382 6.82 -4.69 7.46
CA TYR A 382 6.61 -5.14 8.84
C TYR A 382 6.29 -3.97 9.77
N TRP A 383 7.11 -2.94 9.77
CA TRP A 383 7.02 -1.84 10.72
C TRP A 383 5.88 -0.88 10.40
N VAL A 384 5.88 -0.28 9.22
CA VAL A 384 4.92 0.77 8.84
C VAL A 384 3.48 0.28 8.91
N THR A 385 3.20 -0.95 8.43
CA THR A 385 1.84 -1.48 8.49
C THR A 385 1.37 -1.77 9.92
N LYS A 386 2.27 -2.11 10.83
CA LYS A 386 1.93 -2.31 12.25
C LYS A 386 1.75 -1.00 13.01
N ARG A 387 2.44 0.05 12.61
CA ARG A 387 2.25 1.39 13.18
C ARG A 387 0.99 2.07 12.68
N CYS A 388 0.51 1.71 11.49
CA CYS A 388 -0.68 2.31 10.88
C CYS A 388 -1.91 2.24 11.78
N THR A 389 -2.27 1.06 12.26
CA THR A 389 -3.49 0.88 13.06
C THR A 389 -3.49 1.71 14.36
N PRO A 390 -2.48 1.65 15.23
CA PRO A 390 -2.46 2.47 16.44
C PRO A 390 -2.46 3.99 16.13
N VAL A 391 -1.77 4.44 15.07
CA VAL A 391 -1.80 5.86 14.65
C VAL A 391 -3.21 6.29 14.26
N VAL A 392 -3.90 5.49 13.44
CA VAL A 392 -5.26 5.83 12.98
C VAL A 392 -6.27 5.80 14.12
N VAL A 393 -6.13 4.87 15.07
CA VAL A 393 -7.02 4.78 16.25
C VAL A 393 -6.81 5.98 17.18
N GLU A 394 -5.55 6.33 17.49
CA GLU A 394 -5.24 7.50 18.29
C GLU A 394 -5.72 8.81 17.65
N ALA A 395 -5.54 8.93 16.32
CA ALA A 395 -6.06 10.07 15.58
C ALA A 395 -7.59 10.18 15.67
N ALA A 396 -8.31 9.05 15.64
CA ALA A 396 -9.76 9.04 15.83
C ALA A 396 -10.15 9.52 17.25
N GLU A 397 -9.37 9.14 18.27
CA GLU A 397 -9.57 9.60 19.66
C GLU A 397 -9.43 11.12 19.78
N CYS A 398 -8.52 11.76 19.03
CA CYS A 398 -8.37 13.20 19.00
C CYS A 398 -9.67 13.96 18.60
N LEU A 399 -10.57 13.32 17.87
CA LEU A 399 -11.88 13.90 17.49
C LEU A 399 -12.95 13.66 18.57
N GLY A 400 -12.66 12.91 19.64
CA GLY A 400 -13.63 12.50 20.64
C GLY A 400 -14.78 11.69 20.03
N GLY A 401 -16.01 11.89 20.50
CA GLY A 401 -17.18 11.18 19.95
C GLY A 401 -17.37 11.35 18.44
N ASN A 402 -16.95 12.49 17.88
CA ASN A 402 -17.00 12.72 16.43
C ASN A 402 -16.13 11.75 15.64
N GLY A 403 -15.00 11.29 16.21
CA GLY A 403 -14.13 10.29 15.58
C GLY A 403 -14.72 8.87 15.54
N TYR A 404 -15.80 8.61 16.30
CA TYR A 404 -16.43 7.30 16.40
C TYR A 404 -17.69 7.15 15.55
N VAL A 405 -18.17 8.23 14.92
CA VAL A 405 -19.32 8.20 14.01
C VAL A 405 -18.90 8.23 12.55
N GLU A 406 -19.64 7.52 11.70
CA GLU A 406 -19.28 7.26 10.29
C GLU A 406 -19.09 8.56 9.47
N GLU A 407 -19.85 9.62 9.77
CA GLU A 407 -19.80 10.91 9.05
C GLU A 407 -18.42 11.59 9.10
N SER A 408 -17.59 11.27 10.10
CA SER A 408 -16.22 11.80 10.20
C SER A 408 -15.25 11.13 9.21
N GLY A 409 -15.61 9.96 8.67
CA GLY A 409 -14.71 9.10 7.89
C GLY A 409 -13.65 8.36 8.71
N MET A 410 -13.45 8.70 9.99
CA MET A 410 -12.46 8.03 10.85
C MET A 410 -12.74 6.55 11.08
N PRO A 411 -13.98 6.09 11.32
CA PRO A 411 -14.28 4.67 11.45
C PRO A 411 -13.92 3.87 10.19
N ARG A 412 -14.08 4.46 8.99
CA ARG A 412 -13.62 3.84 7.74
C ARG A 412 -12.10 3.66 7.74
N LEU A 413 -11.33 4.70 8.09
CA LEU A 413 -9.86 4.62 8.18
C LEU A 413 -9.41 3.57 9.20
N VAL A 414 -10.08 3.47 10.34
CA VAL A 414 -9.82 2.43 11.36
C VAL A 414 -10.03 1.03 10.78
N ARG A 415 -11.12 0.81 10.06
CA ARG A 415 -11.40 -0.49 9.42
C ARG A 415 -10.43 -0.85 8.30
N GLU A 416 -9.89 0.14 7.59
CA GLU A 416 -8.88 -0.07 6.53
C GLU A 416 -7.50 -0.39 7.11
N SER A 417 -7.11 0.25 8.20
CA SER A 417 -5.74 0.28 8.71
C SER A 417 -5.09 -1.09 9.00
N PRO A 418 -5.78 -2.15 9.47
CA PRO A 418 -5.13 -3.42 9.77
C PRO A 418 -4.84 -4.29 8.55
N LEU A 419 -5.48 -4.05 7.40
CA LEU A 419 -5.42 -4.95 6.25
C LEU A 419 -4.00 -5.10 5.70
N ASN A 420 -3.27 -3.99 5.55
CA ASN A 420 -1.91 -3.99 5.00
C ASN A 420 -0.90 -4.79 5.85
N SER A 421 -1.18 -5.03 7.14
CA SER A 421 -0.36 -5.89 7.98
C SER A 421 -0.68 -7.39 7.82
N VAL A 422 -1.79 -7.73 7.12
CA VAL A 422 -2.30 -9.11 6.96
C VAL A 422 -1.93 -9.67 5.60
N TRP A 423 -2.33 -9.00 4.52
CA TRP A 423 -2.10 -9.50 3.16
C TRP A 423 -0.65 -9.32 2.69
N GLU A 424 -0.26 -9.91 1.55
CA GLU A 424 1.10 -9.88 0.98
C GLU A 424 2.18 -10.43 1.92
N GLY A 425 1.76 -11.34 2.80
CA GLY A 425 2.58 -11.88 3.88
C GLY A 425 2.43 -11.06 5.17
N ALA A 426 1.86 -11.70 6.20
CA ALA A 426 1.69 -11.09 7.53
C ALA A 426 3.04 -10.84 8.22
N GLY A 427 3.00 -10.14 9.36
CA GLY A 427 4.19 -9.67 10.06
C GLY A 427 5.26 -10.74 10.32
N ASN A 428 4.88 -11.98 10.65
CA ASN A 428 5.86 -13.07 10.82
C ASN A 428 6.55 -13.43 9.49
N VAL A 429 5.79 -13.43 8.39
CA VAL A 429 6.34 -13.71 7.06
C VAL A 429 7.37 -12.64 6.67
N GLN A 430 7.09 -11.37 6.94
CA GLN A 430 8.02 -10.27 6.68
C GLN A 430 9.29 -10.40 7.53
N ALA A 431 9.14 -10.64 8.83
CA ALA A 431 10.27 -10.78 9.74
C ALA A 431 11.17 -11.98 9.36
N LEU A 432 10.57 -13.11 8.98
CA LEU A 432 11.30 -14.28 8.48
C LEU A 432 11.96 -14.02 7.12
N ASP A 433 11.38 -13.15 6.29
CA ASP A 433 11.97 -12.80 5.00
C ASP A 433 13.21 -11.89 5.16
N VAL A 434 13.22 -10.99 6.15
CA VAL A 434 14.42 -10.25 6.57
C VAL A 434 15.54 -11.22 6.97
N LEU A 435 15.24 -12.22 7.81
CA LEU A 435 16.24 -13.23 8.19
C LEU A 435 16.73 -14.07 7.01
N ARG A 436 15.85 -14.36 6.05
CA ARG A 436 16.21 -15.09 4.81
C ARG A 436 17.15 -14.25 3.96
N ALA A 437 16.91 -12.94 3.81
CA ALA A 437 17.80 -12.02 3.11
C ALA A 437 19.19 -12.02 3.77
N LEU A 438 19.27 -11.85 5.07
CA LEU A 438 20.53 -11.85 5.82
C LEU A 438 21.36 -13.13 5.62
N ARG A 439 20.70 -14.31 5.57
CA ARG A 439 21.38 -15.60 5.43
C ARG A 439 21.82 -15.93 4.01
N ARG A 440 21.05 -15.50 3.00
CA ARG A 440 21.24 -15.95 1.61
C ARG A 440 21.84 -14.90 0.70
N GLU A 441 21.78 -13.64 1.08
CA GLU A 441 22.10 -12.50 0.22
C GLU A 441 22.91 -11.45 1.01
N PRO A 442 24.20 -11.74 1.34
CA PRO A 442 25.04 -10.82 2.13
C PRO A 442 25.13 -9.40 1.56
N GLN A 443 25.00 -9.26 0.23
CA GLN A 443 24.96 -7.96 -0.45
C GLN A 443 23.79 -7.09 0.01
N ALA A 444 22.67 -7.69 0.45
CA ALA A 444 21.53 -6.93 0.95
C ALA A 444 21.85 -6.19 2.27
N LEU A 445 22.57 -6.86 3.19
CA LEU A 445 23.06 -6.21 4.40
C LEU A 445 24.08 -5.11 4.09
N ASN A 446 25.02 -5.39 3.18
CA ASN A 446 26.02 -4.39 2.79
C ASN A 446 25.36 -3.15 2.18
N ALA A 447 24.38 -3.31 1.29
CA ALA A 447 23.61 -2.22 0.70
C ALA A 447 22.87 -1.40 1.76
N PHE A 448 22.24 -2.07 2.72
CA PHE A 448 21.58 -1.43 3.85
C PHE A 448 22.55 -0.62 4.70
N LEU A 449 23.71 -1.19 5.07
CA LEU A 449 24.71 -0.51 5.89
C LEU A 449 25.34 0.69 5.18
N GLN A 450 25.52 0.62 3.86
CA GLN A 450 25.95 1.75 3.06
C GLN A 450 24.90 2.87 3.06
N GLU A 451 23.61 2.54 2.92
CA GLU A 451 22.53 3.54 2.94
C GLU A 451 22.46 4.25 4.29
N VAL A 452 22.39 3.50 5.40
CA VAL A 452 22.29 4.11 6.73
C VAL A 452 23.60 4.80 7.15
N GLY A 453 24.74 4.31 6.68
CA GLY A 453 26.05 4.88 6.92
C GLY A 453 26.27 6.29 6.37
N ARG A 454 25.43 6.73 5.42
CA ARG A 454 25.42 8.11 4.90
C ARG A 454 25.07 9.17 5.95
N ALA A 455 24.43 8.76 7.07
CA ALA A 455 24.09 9.63 8.18
C ALA A 455 25.08 9.51 9.37
N ARG A 456 26.15 8.74 9.21
CA ARG A 456 27.10 8.45 10.30
C ARG A 456 27.72 9.74 10.87
N GLY A 457 27.70 9.84 12.22
CA GLY A 457 28.24 10.98 12.95
C GLY A 457 27.30 12.20 13.02
N ALA A 458 26.15 12.16 12.36
CA ALA A 458 25.19 13.26 12.39
C ALA A 458 24.30 13.26 13.66
N ASP A 459 24.02 12.07 14.21
CA ASP A 459 23.27 11.91 15.48
C ASP A 459 23.81 10.70 16.26
N HIS A 460 24.21 10.91 17.49
CA HIS A 460 24.82 9.87 18.33
C HIS A 460 23.82 8.75 18.70
N ARG A 461 22.51 9.04 18.77
CA ARG A 461 21.44 8.04 19.05
C ARG A 461 21.25 7.11 17.88
N LEU A 462 21.33 7.66 16.65
CA LEU A 462 21.32 6.86 15.43
C LEU A 462 22.57 5.97 15.32
N ASP A 463 23.75 6.51 15.60
CA ASP A 463 25.00 5.73 15.60
C ASP A 463 24.96 4.60 16.63
N ALA A 464 24.40 4.85 17.82
CA ALA A 464 24.18 3.82 18.84
C ALA A 464 23.19 2.75 18.38
N ALA A 465 22.07 3.14 17.76
CA ALA A 465 21.08 2.20 17.24
C ALA A 465 21.62 1.31 16.10
N ILE A 466 22.47 1.86 15.23
CA ILE A 466 23.18 1.09 14.19
C ILE A 466 24.13 0.07 14.84
N LYS A 467 24.90 0.48 15.84
CA LYS A 467 25.80 -0.41 16.59
C LYS A 467 25.04 -1.54 17.30
N ASP A 468 23.91 -1.23 17.92
CA ASP A 468 23.05 -2.22 18.58
C ASP A 468 22.46 -3.21 17.59
N LEU A 469 22.02 -2.74 16.41
CA LEU A 469 21.59 -3.63 15.34
C LEU A 469 22.72 -4.58 14.91
N LEU A 470 23.93 -4.08 14.67
CA LEU A 470 25.07 -4.91 14.31
C LEU A 470 25.43 -5.93 15.40
N THR A 471 25.35 -5.54 16.67
CA THR A 471 25.56 -6.43 17.80
C THR A 471 24.53 -7.57 17.83
N GLU A 472 23.27 -7.26 17.55
CA GLU A 472 22.20 -8.27 17.48
C GLU A 472 22.37 -9.23 16.29
N LEU A 473 22.96 -8.76 15.19
CA LEU A 473 23.23 -9.57 14.00
C LEU A 473 24.49 -10.42 14.12
N ALA A 474 25.37 -10.15 15.08
CA ALA A 474 26.60 -10.93 15.30
C ALA A 474 26.30 -12.39 15.71
N ASP A 475 25.13 -12.65 16.32
CA ASP A 475 24.63 -13.98 16.64
C ASP A 475 23.27 -14.19 15.95
N LEU A 476 23.26 -15.00 14.89
CA LEU A 476 22.04 -15.40 14.19
C LEU A 476 21.49 -16.76 14.64
N ASP A 477 22.14 -17.43 15.60
CA ASP A 477 21.59 -18.62 16.21
C ASP A 477 20.36 -18.26 17.03
N GLY A 478 19.28 -19.00 16.84
CA GLY A 478 18.00 -18.65 17.49
C GLY A 478 17.35 -17.34 17.03
N ALA A 479 17.88 -16.67 16.00
CA ALA A 479 17.37 -15.38 15.50
C ALA A 479 15.87 -15.42 15.12
N GLN A 480 15.30 -16.58 14.83
CA GLN A 480 13.88 -16.70 14.51
C GLN A 480 12.97 -16.19 15.65
N ALA A 481 13.32 -16.42 16.90
CA ALA A 481 12.58 -15.91 18.05
C ALA A 481 12.68 -14.37 18.16
N ARG A 482 13.77 -13.77 17.64
CA ARG A 482 14.05 -12.33 17.64
C ARG A 482 13.70 -11.65 16.32
N ALA A 483 13.16 -12.38 15.31
CA ALA A 483 12.98 -11.92 13.95
C ALA A 483 12.18 -10.60 13.85
N ARG A 484 11.12 -10.44 14.65
CA ARG A 484 10.31 -9.22 14.70
C ARG A 484 11.10 -8.03 15.21
N ARG A 485 11.87 -8.20 16.27
CA ARG A 485 12.73 -7.17 16.84
C ARG A 485 13.82 -6.75 15.84
N ILE A 486 14.41 -7.71 15.14
CA ILE A 486 15.39 -7.44 14.09
C ILE A 486 14.76 -6.63 12.97
N ALA A 487 13.59 -7.04 12.44
CA ALA A 487 12.89 -6.33 11.39
C ALA A 487 12.49 -4.89 11.79
N GLU A 488 12.03 -4.70 13.03
CA GLU A 488 11.73 -3.38 13.61
C GLU A 488 12.98 -2.49 13.63
N ARG A 489 14.10 -2.98 14.14
CA ARG A 489 15.35 -2.23 14.18
C ARG A 489 15.87 -1.83 12.81
N PHE A 490 15.76 -2.71 11.80
CA PHE A 490 16.08 -2.35 10.42
C PHE A 490 15.23 -1.17 9.94
N ALA A 491 13.93 -1.20 10.18
CA ALA A 491 13.03 -0.13 9.76
C ALA A 491 13.33 1.19 10.50
N LEU A 492 13.47 1.15 11.82
CA LEU A 492 13.73 2.35 12.65
C LEU A 492 15.08 3.00 12.30
N VAL A 493 16.14 2.21 12.14
CA VAL A 493 17.47 2.72 11.76
C VAL A 493 17.42 3.36 10.37
N LEU A 494 16.71 2.75 9.42
CA LEU A 494 16.58 3.34 8.08
C LEU A 494 15.75 4.63 8.11
N GLN A 495 14.61 4.66 8.81
CA GLN A 495 13.82 5.88 9.01
C GLN A 495 14.65 6.98 9.67
N GLY A 496 15.36 6.66 10.74
CA GLY A 496 16.24 7.61 11.43
C GLY A 496 17.32 8.18 10.51
N SER A 497 18.01 7.33 9.75
CA SER A 497 19.01 7.78 8.78
C SER A 497 18.44 8.72 7.72
N LEU A 498 17.24 8.41 7.20
CA LEU A 498 16.58 9.26 6.21
C LEU A 498 16.14 10.60 6.80
N LEU A 499 15.56 10.60 8.01
CA LEU A 499 15.12 11.83 8.67
C LEU A 499 16.28 12.72 9.06
N VAL A 500 17.36 12.18 9.62
CA VAL A 500 18.58 12.92 9.97
C VAL A 500 19.20 13.61 8.74
N ARG A 501 19.15 12.97 7.60
CA ARG A 501 19.72 13.52 6.35
C ARG A 501 18.83 14.53 5.68
N PHE A 502 17.52 14.45 5.88
CA PHE A 502 16.59 15.01 4.93
C PHE A 502 15.40 15.77 5.53
N ALA A 503 15.02 15.47 6.75
CA ALA A 503 13.95 16.21 7.41
C ALA A 503 14.48 17.49 8.09
N PRO A 504 13.60 18.42 8.47
CA PRO A 504 13.97 19.51 9.36
C PRO A 504 14.57 18.99 10.68
N PRO A 505 15.51 19.75 11.28
CA PRO A 505 16.20 19.31 12.49
C PRO A 505 15.27 18.89 13.63
N GLU A 506 14.17 19.60 13.84
CA GLU A 506 13.17 19.29 14.87
C GLU A 506 12.49 17.93 14.66
N VAL A 507 12.27 17.51 13.42
CA VAL A 507 11.72 16.19 13.08
C VAL A 507 12.76 15.10 13.33
N ALA A 508 13.99 15.31 12.87
CA ALA A 508 15.09 14.38 13.07
C ALA A 508 15.39 14.18 14.57
N ASP A 509 15.45 15.27 15.34
CA ASP A 509 15.69 15.23 16.78
C ASP A 509 14.58 14.49 17.52
N ALA A 510 13.31 14.78 17.22
CA ALA A 510 12.17 14.11 17.83
C ALA A 510 12.16 12.61 17.54
N PHE A 511 12.47 12.21 16.31
CA PHE A 511 12.53 10.79 15.94
C PHE A 511 13.69 10.08 16.65
N CYS A 512 14.88 10.65 16.61
CA CYS A 512 16.06 10.06 17.26
C CYS A 512 15.89 9.97 18.78
N ALA A 513 15.31 10.98 19.43
CA ALA A 513 15.06 10.95 20.87
C ALA A 513 14.06 9.84 21.25
N SER A 514 12.91 9.84 20.61
CA SER A 514 11.80 8.96 21.02
C SER A 514 11.90 7.53 20.49
N ARG A 515 12.34 7.33 19.24
CA ARG A 515 12.33 6.01 18.55
C ARG A 515 13.68 5.27 18.62
N LEU A 516 14.78 5.99 18.73
CA LEU A 516 16.14 5.39 18.79
C LEU A 516 16.75 5.54 20.17
N GLY A 517 16.60 6.70 20.81
CA GLY A 517 17.13 6.97 22.16
C GLY A 517 16.30 6.39 23.30
N GLY A 518 15.08 5.94 23.04
CA GLY A 518 14.20 5.37 24.07
C GLY A 518 13.59 6.40 25.02
N ASP A 519 13.66 7.70 24.69
CA ASP A 519 13.06 8.79 25.45
C ASP A 519 11.62 9.02 24.99
N GLY A 520 10.76 8.08 25.29
CA GLY A 520 9.34 8.06 24.96
C GLY A 520 8.62 6.91 25.66
N GLY A 521 7.31 7.02 25.82
CA GLY A 521 6.48 5.99 26.45
C GLY A 521 5.94 4.96 25.43
N GLY A 522 5.11 4.04 25.95
CA GLY A 522 4.45 3.01 25.15
C GLY A 522 3.19 3.48 24.42
N ALA A 523 2.62 4.64 24.78
CA ALA A 523 1.47 5.28 24.13
C ALA A 523 1.91 6.53 23.35
N PHE A 524 1.09 6.99 22.42
CA PHE A 524 1.31 8.27 21.76
C PHE A 524 1.15 9.44 22.74
N GLY A 525 1.73 10.59 22.40
CA GLY A 525 1.68 11.78 23.23
C GLY A 525 2.65 11.78 24.40
N THR A 526 3.71 10.98 24.30
CA THR A 526 4.75 10.85 25.33
C THR A 526 6.12 11.31 24.85
N LEU A 527 6.16 12.18 23.84
CA LEU A 527 7.41 12.80 23.39
C LEU A 527 8.01 13.68 24.49
N PRO A 528 9.35 13.77 24.58
CA PRO A 528 10.04 14.65 25.52
C PRO A 528 9.56 16.09 25.39
N HIS A 529 9.34 16.75 26.54
CA HIS A 529 8.83 18.13 26.60
C HIS A 529 9.85 19.19 26.12
N THR A 530 11.10 18.79 25.93
CA THR A 530 12.19 19.63 25.43
C THR A 530 12.15 19.81 23.91
N LEU A 531 11.36 18.99 23.20
CA LEU A 531 11.24 19.04 21.73
C LEU A 531 10.32 20.17 21.28
N ASP A 532 10.55 20.67 20.06
CA ASP A 532 9.63 21.63 19.44
C ASP A 532 8.40 20.92 18.84
N LEU A 533 7.47 20.55 19.72
CA LEU A 533 6.23 19.89 19.36
C LEU A 533 5.34 20.74 18.43
N ARG A 534 5.49 22.09 18.53
CA ARG A 534 4.70 23.01 17.69
C ARG A 534 5.15 22.92 16.22
N ALA A 535 6.45 22.92 15.98
CA ALA A 535 6.98 22.79 14.62
C ALA A 535 6.52 21.49 13.95
N LEU A 536 6.51 20.36 14.68
CA LEU A 536 6.01 19.08 14.17
C LEU A 536 4.54 19.14 13.75
N VAL A 537 3.68 19.75 14.59
CA VAL A 537 2.24 19.86 14.30
C VAL A 537 1.96 20.80 13.13
N GLU A 538 2.61 21.97 13.09
CA GLU A 538 2.43 22.93 11.98
C GLU A 538 2.89 22.34 10.65
N ARG A 539 3.96 21.54 10.64
CA ARG A 539 4.43 20.83 9.44
C ARG A 539 3.42 19.80 8.92
N ALA A 540 2.65 19.15 9.80
CA ALA A 540 1.63 18.19 9.44
C ALA A 540 0.27 18.80 9.13
N ARG A 541 0.09 20.13 9.35
CA ARG A 541 -1.18 20.82 9.21
C ARG A 541 -1.61 20.84 7.74
N PRO A 542 -2.81 20.33 7.40
CA PRO A 542 -3.38 20.55 6.09
C PRO A 542 -3.73 22.05 5.98
N LEU A 543 -3.07 22.74 5.08
CA LEU A 543 -3.40 24.14 4.79
C LEU A 543 -4.71 24.16 4.00
N ALA A 544 -5.74 24.80 4.56
CA ALA A 544 -7.01 25.02 3.89
C ALA A 544 -6.94 26.27 3.00
#